data_6d45ecb6d0554406bb54cbeca852e238
#
_entry.id   6d45ecb6d0554406bb54cbeca852e238
#
_cell.length_a   1.000
_cell.length_b   1.000
_cell.length_c   1.000
_cell.angle_alpha   90.00
_cell.angle_beta   90.00
_cell.angle_gamma   90.00
#
_symmetry.space_group_name_H-M   'P 1'
#
loop_
_entity.id
_entity.type
_entity.pdbx_description
1 polymer ?
#
loop_
_entity_poly.entity_id
_entity_poly.type
_entity_poly.pdbx_seq_one_letter_code
_entity_poly.pdbx_strand_id
1 'polypeptide(L)'
;MIRVGPSKGKGRGVFARRQIAEGELIEQAPVLVIPGRQWRYVEQTLLYDYCFSWGPDHEHAALALGFGSIYNHSYRPNAAYIKRLSEQVIDFVALRSIAPGEEITINYNGPTEARAPMWFGEVVE
;
A
#
# COMPACT_ATOMS: atom_id res chain seq x y z
N MET A 1 -14.75 8.59 0.49
CA MET A 1 -13.94 8.61 -0.74
C MET A 1 -13.53 7.20 -1.17
N ILE A 2 -13.15 6.35 -0.21
CA ILE A 2 -12.69 4.99 -0.50
C ILE A 2 -13.40 3.97 0.36
N ARG A 3 -13.39 2.71 -0.06
CA ARG A 3 -13.99 1.59 0.67
C ARG A 3 -13.18 0.33 0.46
N VAL A 4 -13.30 -0.62 1.39
CA VAL A 4 -12.76 -1.97 1.24
C VAL A 4 -13.83 -2.84 0.61
N GLY A 5 -13.43 -3.67 -0.33
CA GLY A 5 -14.33 -4.61 -0.98
C GLY A 5 -13.60 -5.81 -1.56
N PRO A 6 -14.34 -6.79 -2.09
CA PRO A 6 -13.70 -7.96 -2.70
C PRO A 6 -12.99 -7.59 -3.99
N SER A 7 -11.80 -8.15 -4.17
CA SER A 7 -10.98 -7.98 -5.37
C SER A 7 -10.71 -9.36 -5.96
N LYS A 8 -11.14 -9.57 -7.20
CA LYS A 8 -11.07 -10.88 -7.83
C LYS A 8 -9.62 -11.38 -7.88
N GLY A 9 -9.36 -12.53 -7.29
CA GLY A 9 -8.05 -13.15 -7.25
C GLY A 9 -7.08 -12.54 -6.26
N LYS A 10 -7.50 -11.54 -5.47
CA LYS A 10 -6.62 -10.81 -4.56
C LYS A 10 -7.18 -10.71 -3.13
N GLY A 11 -8.28 -11.38 -2.84
CA GLY A 11 -8.95 -11.26 -1.55
C GLY A 11 -9.72 -9.96 -1.45
N ARG A 12 -9.26 -9.03 -0.60
CA ARG A 12 -9.87 -7.71 -0.46
C ARG A 12 -8.97 -6.66 -1.10
N GLY A 13 -9.57 -5.53 -1.47
CA GLY A 13 -8.86 -4.37 -1.98
C GLY A 13 -9.54 -3.08 -1.57
N VAL A 14 -8.98 -1.97 -2.01
CA VAL A 14 -9.51 -0.64 -1.75
C VAL A 14 -10.07 -0.09 -3.06
N PHE A 15 -11.29 0.43 -3.00
CA PHE A 15 -12.01 0.90 -4.19
C PHE A 15 -12.44 2.34 -4.01
N ALA A 16 -12.43 3.09 -5.11
CA ALA A 16 -12.92 4.47 -5.11
C ALA A 16 -14.43 4.49 -5.00
N ARG A 17 -14.97 5.35 -4.12
CA ARG A 17 -16.41 5.57 -3.99
C ARG A 17 -16.90 6.71 -4.88
N ARG A 18 -15.99 7.57 -5.30
CA ARG A 18 -16.24 8.68 -6.21
C ARG A 18 -15.05 8.82 -7.15
N GLN A 19 -15.18 9.69 -8.14
CA GLN A 19 -14.04 10.01 -8.98
C GLN A 19 -12.96 10.71 -8.16
N ILE A 20 -11.71 10.29 -8.39
CA ILE A 20 -10.53 10.85 -7.73
C ILE A 20 -9.68 11.47 -8.85
N ALA A 21 -9.30 12.73 -8.67
CA ALA A 21 -8.52 13.43 -9.69
C ALA A 21 -7.04 13.05 -9.63
N GLU A 22 -6.35 13.12 -10.75
CA GLU A 22 -4.90 12.96 -10.81
C GLU A 22 -4.24 13.93 -9.81
N GLY A 23 -3.29 13.43 -9.02
CA GLY A 23 -2.58 14.21 -8.02
C GLY A 23 -3.33 14.38 -6.70
N GLU A 24 -4.57 13.94 -6.62
CA GLU A 24 -5.35 14.08 -5.39
C GLU A 24 -4.82 13.15 -4.30
N LEU A 25 -4.75 13.66 -3.06
CA LEU A 25 -4.43 12.83 -1.91
C LEU A 25 -5.62 11.92 -1.62
N ILE A 26 -5.38 10.60 -1.70
CA ILE A 26 -6.43 9.60 -1.44
C ILE A 26 -6.58 9.38 0.05
N GLU A 27 -5.46 9.19 0.73
CA GLU A 27 -5.44 8.89 2.15
C GLU A 27 -4.07 9.25 2.72
N GLN A 28 -4.06 9.77 3.94
CA GLN A 28 -2.83 9.85 4.74
C GLN A 28 -2.99 8.86 5.89
N ALA A 29 -2.27 7.74 5.80
CA ALA A 29 -2.41 6.65 6.76
C ALA A 29 -1.34 6.76 7.84
N PRO A 30 -1.73 6.90 9.12
CA PRO A 30 -0.75 6.81 10.20
C PRO A 30 -0.20 5.39 10.27
N VAL A 31 1.05 5.25 10.70
CA VAL A 31 1.68 3.94 10.79
C VAL A 31 2.11 3.64 12.23
N LEU A 32 2.15 2.34 12.55
CA LEU A 32 2.80 1.83 13.74
C LEU A 32 4.17 1.32 13.32
N VAL A 33 5.23 1.95 13.83
CA VAL A 33 6.58 1.54 13.50
C VAL A 33 6.98 0.37 14.40
N ILE A 34 7.37 -0.74 13.76
CA ILE A 34 7.80 -1.96 14.45
C ILE A 34 9.33 -1.96 14.44
N PRO A 35 9.97 -1.87 15.62
CA PRO A 35 11.43 -1.88 15.66
C PRO A 35 12.01 -3.14 15.03
N GLY A 36 13.15 -3.00 14.35
CA GLY A 36 13.77 -4.11 13.62
C GLY A 36 14.01 -5.35 14.48
N ARG A 37 14.34 -5.15 15.76
CA ARG A 37 14.57 -6.26 16.69
C ARG A 37 13.32 -7.10 16.97
N GLN A 38 12.14 -6.56 16.67
CA GLN A 38 10.86 -7.28 16.87
C GLN A 38 10.37 -7.95 15.60
N TRP A 39 10.99 -7.67 14.46
CA TRP A 39 10.53 -8.16 13.17
C TRP A 39 10.47 -9.69 13.12
N ARG A 40 11.41 -10.37 13.76
CA ARG A 40 11.45 -11.84 13.77
C ARG A 40 10.18 -12.48 14.36
N TYR A 41 9.45 -11.73 15.20
CA TYR A 41 8.18 -12.21 15.74
C TYR A 41 7.04 -11.92 14.79
N VAL A 42 7.06 -10.76 14.16
CA VAL A 42 6.01 -10.30 13.24
C VAL A 42 6.04 -11.09 11.94
N GLU A 43 7.23 -11.42 11.42
CA GLU A 43 7.35 -12.13 10.15
C GLU A 43 6.78 -13.55 10.20
N GLN A 44 6.52 -14.08 11.40
CA GLN A 44 5.90 -15.39 11.59
C GLN A 44 4.37 -15.30 11.62
N THR A 45 3.82 -14.12 11.43
CA THR A 45 2.37 -13.88 11.47
C THR A 45 1.88 -13.42 10.11
N LEU A 46 0.55 -13.32 9.98
CA LEU A 46 -0.04 -12.80 8.74
C LEU A 46 0.41 -11.35 8.45
N LEU A 47 0.88 -10.62 9.47
CA LEU A 47 1.31 -9.24 9.29
C LEU A 47 2.53 -9.11 8.37
N TYR A 48 3.27 -10.20 8.14
CA TYR A 48 4.38 -10.22 7.19
C TYR A 48 3.96 -9.65 5.83
N ASP A 49 2.76 -10.01 5.36
CA ASP A 49 2.26 -9.60 4.04
C ASP A 49 1.71 -8.17 4.02
N TYR A 50 1.58 -7.52 5.16
CA TYR A 50 0.90 -6.22 5.26
C TYR A 50 1.79 -5.07 5.66
N CYS A 51 3.03 -5.34 6.07
CA CYS A 51 3.93 -4.30 6.55
C CYS A 51 4.77 -3.71 5.42
N PHE A 52 5.09 -2.43 5.57
CA PHE A 52 6.02 -1.71 4.69
C PHE A 52 7.40 -1.70 5.35
N SER A 53 8.46 -1.66 4.56
CA SER A 53 9.79 -1.36 5.10
C SER A 53 9.82 0.09 5.58
N TRP A 54 10.59 0.36 6.63
CA TRP A 54 10.58 1.69 7.22
C TRP A 54 11.98 2.07 7.70
N GLY A 55 12.34 3.33 7.47
CA GLY A 55 13.64 3.88 7.85
C GLY A 55 14.59 4.00 6.67
N PRO A 56 15.66 4.80 6.81
CA PRO A 56 16.60 5.07 5.71
C PRO A 56 17.26 3.82 5.13
N ASP A 57 17.55 2.83 5.97
CA ASP A 57 18.19 1.58 5.56
C ASP A 57 17.23 0.39 5.65
N HIS A 58 15.93 0.65 5.67
CA HIS A 58 14.88 -0.39 5.80
C HIS A 58 15.06 -1.24 7.06
N GLU A 59 15.59 -0.64 8.12
CA GLU A 59 15.91 -1.37 9.36
C GLU A 59 14.69 -1.68 10.21
N HIS A 60 13.56 -1.03 9.91
CA HIS A 60 12.31 -1.22 10.66
C HIS A 60 11.19 -1.62 9.70
N ALA A 61 10.03 -1.94 10.27
CA ALA A 61 8.81 -2.18 9.51
C ALA A 61 7.72 -1.24 10.00
N ALA A 62 6.68 -1.05 9.20
CA ALA A 62 5.56 -0.21 9.58
C ALA A 62 4.26 -0.87 9.14
N LEU A 63 3.30 -0.92 10.05
CA LEU A 63 1.94 -1.33 9.75
C LEU A 63 1.12 -0.06 9.52
N ALA A 64 0.58 0.10 8.32
CA ALA A 64 -0.27 1.24 8.01
C ALA A 64 -1.68 1.00 8.53
N LEU A 65 -2.23 1.98 9.23
CA LEU A 65 -3.59 1.95 9.74
C LEU A 65 -4.56 2.49 8.68
N GLY A 66 -5.83 2.62 9.04
CA GLY A 66 -6.85 2.98 8.07
C GLY A 66 -6.93 1.93 6.98
N PHE A 67 -6.84 2.34 5.73
CA PHE A 67 -6.84 1.42 4.57
C PHE A 67 -5.44 1.12 4.07
N GLY A 68 -4.41 1.73 4.66
CA GLY A 68 -3.06 1.75 4.10
C GLY A 68 -2.45 0.39 3.82
N SER A 69 -2.74 -0.62 4.64
CA SER A 69 -2.20 -1.98 4.45
C SER A 69 -3.09 -2.87 3.59
N ILE A 70 -4.19 -2.35 3.04
CA ILE A 70 -5.18 -3.15 2.28
C ILE A 70 -5.03 -2.97 0.76
N TYR A 71 -4.37 -1.91 0.28
CA TYR A 71 -4.18 -1.69 -1.16
C TYR A 71 -3.46 -2.87 -1.79
N ASN A 72 -3.96 -3.32 -2.93
CA ASN A 72 -3.32 -4.42 -3.66
C ASN A 72 -2.20 -3.91 -4.56
N HIS A 73 -1.30 -4.82 -4.89
CA HIS A 73 -0.18 -4.58 -5.80
C HIS A 73 -0.63 -4.63 -7.26
N SER A 74 -0.07 -3.75 -8.07
CA SER A 74 -0.12 -3.84 -9.53
C SER A 74 1.19 -3.28 -10.09
N TYR A 75 1.66 -3.85 -11.19
CA TYR A 75 2.77 -3.28 -11.96
C TYR A 75 2.29 -2.09 -12.81
N ARG A 76 0.97 -1.88 -12.90
CA ARG A 76 0.35 -0.73 -13.58
C ARG A 76 -0.54 0.01 -12.58
N PRO A 77 0.08 0.57 -11.50
CA PRO A 77 -0.71 1.15 -10.43
C PRO A 77 -1.39 2.44 -10.87
N ASN A 78 -2.51 2.75 -10.23
CA ASN A 78 -3.15 4.05 -10.40
C ASN A 78 -2.90 4.98 -9.23
N ALA A 79 -2.12 4.54 -8.24
CA ALA A 79 -1.74 5.35 -7.10
C ALA A 79 -0.29 5.10 -6.74
N ALA A 80 0.30 6.06 -6.05
CA ALA A 80 1.65 5.95 -5.48
C ALA A 80 1.56 6.15 -3.98
N TYR A 81 2.55 5.63 -3.24
CA TYR A 81 2.64 5.88 -1.82
C TYR A 81 3.97 6.54 -1.48
N ILE A 82 3.92 7.47 -0.54
CA ILE A 82 5.07 8.26 -0.13
C ILE A 82 5.20 8.13 1.38
N LYS A 83 6.33 7.57 1.83
CA LYS A 83 6.60 7.40 3.25
C LYS A 83 7.10 8.73 3.82
N ARG A 84 6.42 9.22 4.84
CA ARG A 84 6.83 10.41 5.57
C ARG A 84 7.40 9.98 6.91
N LEU A 85 8.72 9.77 6.96
CA LEU A 85 9.36 9.13 8.10
C LEU A 85 9.17 9.91 9.39
N SER A 86 9.40 11.22 9.38
CA SER A 86 9.32 12.02 10.60
C SER A 86 7.89 12.17 11.11
N GLU A 87 6.90 12.20 10.23
CA GLU A 87 5.50 12.32 10.61
C GLU A 87 4.86 10.96 10.92
N GLN A 88 5.54 9.87 10.59
CA GLN A 88 5.06 8.50 10.77
C GLN A 88 3.71 8.28 10.10
N VAL A 89 3.64 8.69 8.83
CA VAL A 89 2.47 8.48 7.97
C VAL A 89 2.91 8.06 6.59
N ILE A 90 1.98 7.48 5.82
CA ILE A 90 2.15 7.22 4.39
C ILE A 90 1.06 7.96 3.65
N ASP A 91 1.45 8.77 2.66
CA ASP A 91 0.51 9.44 1.77
C ASP A 91 0.26 8.55 0.56
N PHE A 92 -1.02 8.32 0.24
CA PHE A 92 -1.44 7.63 -0.98
C PHE A 92 -2.02 8.67 -1.92
N VAL A 93 -1.46 8.78 -3.11
CA VAL A 93 -1.76 9.86 -4.07
C VAL A 93 -2.13 9.25 -5.42
N ALA A 94 -3.17 9.78 -6.06
CA ALA A 94 -3.59 9.30 -7.38
C ALA A 94 -2.57 9.69 -8.46
N LEU A 95 -2.16 8.71 -9.27
CA LEU A 95 -1.25 8.94 -10.39
C LEU A 95 -2.00 9.42 -11.63
N ARG A 96 -3.29 9.13 -11.71
CA ARG A 96 -4.19 9.53 -12.79
C ARG A 96 -5.60 9.62 -12.23
N SER A 97 -6.54 10.05 -13.05
CA SER A 97 -7.95 10.04 -12.65
C SER A 97 -8.42 8.60 -12.40
N ILE A 98 -9.12 8.39 -11.29
CA ILE A 98 -9.63 7.09 -10.88
C ILE A 98 -11.16 7.19 -10.87
N ALA A 99 -11.82 6.26 -11.58
CA ALA A 99 -13.28 6.27 -11.71
C ALA A 99 -13.96 5.68 -10.47
N PRO A 100 -15.21 6.09 -10.18
CA PRO A 100 -15.98 5.42 -9.11
C PRO A 100 -16.05 3.92 -9.37
N GLY A 101 -15.82 3.11 -8.34
CA GLY A 101 -15.82 1.65 -8.43
C GLY A 101 -14.52 1.04 -8.91
N GLU A 102 -13.58 1.84 -9.36
CA GLU A 102 -12.26 1.33 -9.79
C GLU A 102 -11.43 0.98 -8.56
N GLU A 103 -10.70 -0.15 -8.65
CA GLU A 103 -9.79 -0.53 -7.58
C GLU A 103 -8.57 0.38 -7.59
N ILE A 104 -8.15 0.79 -6.39
CA ILE A 104 -6.94 1.61 -6.19
C ILE A 104 -5.78 0.66 -5.89
N THR A 105 -4.74 0.73 -6.73
CA THR A 105 -3.58 -0.16 -6.62
C THR A 105 -2.29 0.63 -6.52
N ILE A 106 -1.31 0.01 -5.87
CA ILE A 106 0.03 0.57 -5.70
C ILE A 106 1.05 -0.46 -6.16
N ASN A 107 2.28 -0.03 -6.44
CA ASN A 107 3.37 -0.96 -6.72
C ASN A 107 4.13 -1.20 -5.42
N TYR A 108 4.07 -2.42 -4.89
CA TYR A 108 4.70 -2.77 -3.60
C TYR A 108 6.22 -2.56 -3.62
N ASN A 109 6.84 -2.50 -4.79
CA ASN A 109 8.27 -2.20 -4.90
C ASN A 109 8.61 -0.75 -4.54
N GLY A 110 7.62 0.13 -4.47
CA GLY A 110 7.78 1.55 -4.21
C GLY A 110 7.71 2.37 -5.49
N PRO A 111 8.77 2.41 -6.32
CA PRO A 111 8.71 3.14 -7.59
C PRO A 111 7.63 2.57 -8.51
N THR A 112 6.85 3.46 -9.13
CA THR A 112 5.67 3.05 -9.89
C THR A 112 6.01 2.23 -11.14
N GLU A 113 7.22 2.34 -11.67
CA GLU A 113 7.68 1.60 -12.85
C GLU A 113 8.45 0.32 -12.50
N ALA A 114 8.63 0.02 -11.23
CA ALA A 114 9.40 -1.16 -10.82
C ALA A 114 8.72 -2.45 -11.28
N ARG A 115 9.53 -3.45 -11.61
CA ARG A 115 9.05 -4.74 -12.15
C ARG A 115 9.56 -5.94 -11.36
N ALA A 116 10.17 -5.73 -10.18
CA ALA A 116 10.70 -6.83 -9.39
C ALA A 116 9.60 -7.82 -9.02
N PRO A 117 9.89 -9.13 -9.03
CA PRO A 117 8.89 -10.15 -8.65
C PRO A 117 8.42 -9.97 -7.22
N MET A 118 7.16 -10.34 -6.98
CA MET A 118 6.57 -10.29 -5.64
C MET A 118 6.81 -11.60 -4.91
N TRP A 119 6.92 -11.50 -3.58
CA TRP A 119 7.14 -12.67 -2.72
C TRP A 119 5.96 -13.66 -2.73
N PHE A 120 4.77 -13.17 -3.03
CA PHE A 120 3.58 -14.03 -3.09
C PHE A 120 3.40 -14.73 -4.44
N GLY A 121 4.33 -14.53 -5.39
CA GLY A 121 4.34 -15.22 -6.68
C GLY A 121 3.60 -14.47 -7.76
N GLU A 122 2.63 -15.13 -8.41
CA GLU A 122 1.93 -14.55 -9.55
C GLU A 122 1.12 -13.33 -9.18
N VAL A 123 1.24 -12.27 -10.01
CA VAL A 123 0.49 -11.03 -9.83
C VAL A 123 -0.74 -11.05 -10.71
N VAL A 124 -1.92 -10.84 -10.10
CA VAL A 124 -3.19 -10.71 -10.81
C VAL A 124 -3.40 -9.22 -11.10
N GLU A 125 -3.44 -8.85 -12.38
CA GLU A 125 -3.67 -7.46 -12.80
C GLU A 125 -5.13 -7.10 -12.89
#